data_cede916c346a8daa08dfc959f5e6c29a
#
_entry.id   cede916c346a8daa08dfc959f5e6c29a
#
_cell.length_a   1.000
_cell.length_b   1.000
_cell.length_c   1.000
_cell.angle_alpha   90.00
_cell.angle_beta   90.00
_cell.angle_gamma   90.00
#
_symmetry.space_group_name_H-M   'P 1'
#
loop_
_entity.id
_entity.type
_entity.pdbx_description
1 polymer ?
#
loop_
_entity_poly.entity_id
_entity_poly.type
_entity_poly.pdbx_seq_one_letter_code
_entity_poly.pdbx_strand_id
1 'polypeptide(L)'
;MQVRSSHKPLQTPEQLDGRFGLVAGLYVAALLSPALLLMVVSWLGLASWPVVLGSLWAVGAVLTATVAWIVSQQSELVAWFDSAWIAVLVPAVGILPMGLYLFHFFLFVAFAVTDLQADTAANLVGFIGFFLGIVATSLGEYLVLMARTQLANATVDDTDVAVEWTAGWPRRARLWLMAGTLAVIGLLVGLAFWRLGWRAVTTVLPFGTVLVIVLKSMVSERTYRSTSVGLEQRREGRWFVSRRLIPWSRFDDFSVTDDAIVLHRALPHIDVRCRSYLIDDEAVVAALEDHLDRRGP
;
A
#
# COMPACT_ATOMS: atom_id res chain seq x y z
N MET A 1 14.03 -32.99 22.64
CA MET A 1 12.74 -32.76 23.32
C MET A 1 12.01 -31.72 22.48
N GLN A 2 11.09 -32.16 21.61
CA GLN A 2 10.36 -31.22 20.73
C GLN A 2 9.35 -30.45 21.58
N VAL A 3 9.65 -29.23 21.93
CA VAL A 3 8.63 -28.27 22.41
C VAL A 3 7.78 -27.91 21.19
N ARG A 4 6.67 -28.63 21.00
CA ARG A 4 5.62 -28.20 20.11
C ARG A 4 5.07 -26.89 20.66
N SER A 5 5.57 -25.77 20.14
CA SER A 5 4.97 -24.47 20.38
C SER A 5 3.48 -24.58 19.98
N SER A 6 2.60 -24.40 20.94
CA SER A 6 1.15 -24.33 20.73
C SER A 6 0.90 -23.12 19.82
N HIS A 7 0.75 -23.35 18.52
CA HIS A 7 0.45 -22.29 17.56
C HIS A 7 -0.93 -21.73 17.86
N LYS A 8 -0.96 -20.61 18.55
CA LYS A 8 -2.20 -19.84 18.74
C LYS A 8 -2.65 -19.33 17.36
N PRO A 9 -3.85 -19.69 16.87
CA PRO A 9 -4.33 -19.19 15.58
C PRO A 9 -4.53 -17.68 15.62
N LEU A 10 -4.39 -17.02 14.47
CA LEU A 10 -4.72 -15.60 14.32
C LEU A 10 -6.18 -15.39 14.70
N GLN A 11 -6.44 -14.44 15.57
CA GLN A 11 -7.78 -14.09 16.00
C GLN A 11 -8.35 -13.01 15.08
N THR A 12 -9.57 -13.22 14.59
CA THR A 12 -10.32 -12.18 13.88
C THR A 12 -10.93 -11.22 14.91
N PRO A 13 -10.92 -9.91 14.63
CA PRO A 13 -11.57 -8.94 15.51
C PRO A 13 -13.08 -9.21 15.57
N GLU A 14 -13.68 -9.07 16.75
CA GLU A 14 -15.14 -9.23 16.94
C GLU A 14 -15.94 -8.17 16.18
N GLN A 15 -15.39 -6.98 16.05
CA GLN A 15 -16.00 -5.87 15.32
C GLN A 15 -14.97 -5.19 14.44
N LEU A 16 -15.36 -4.86 13.21
CA LEU A 16 -14.55 -4.06 12.30
C LEU A 16 -14.60 -2.58 12.69
N ASP A 17 -13.45 -1.91 12.58
CA ASP A 17 -13.42 -0.45 12.65
C ASP A 17 -14.27 0.11 11.49
N GLY A 18 -15.21 1.00 11.81
CA GLY A 18 -16.05 1.69 10.82
C GLY A 18 -15.24 2.40 9.72
N ARG A 19 -14.00 2.80 10.04
CA ARG A 19 -13.07 3.37 9.07
C ARG A 19 -12.68 2.36 7.99
N PHE A 20 -12.55 1.08 8.32
CA PHE A 20 -12.23 0.03 7.34
C PHE A 20 -13.34 -0.08 6.29
N GLY A 21 -14.60 -0.12 6.71
CA GLY A 21 -15.74 -0.12 5.79
C GLY A 21 -15.78 1.12 4.90
N LEU A 22 -15.53 2.30 5.47
CA LEU A 22 -15.49 3.55 4.70
C LEU A 22 -14.38 3.53 3.63
N VAL A 23 -13.17 3.10 3.98
CA VAL A 23 -12.04 3.01 3.04
C VAL A 23 -12.33 1.96 1.95
N ALA A 24 -12.94 0.82 2.30
CA ALA A 24 -13.39 -0.18 1.33
C ALA A 24 -14.44 0.40 0.36
N GLY A 25 -15.39 1.17 0.88
CA GLY A 25 -16.38 1.87 0.06
C GLY A 25 -15.74 2.87 -0.89
N LEU A 26 -14.83 3.71 -0.41
CA LEU A 26 -14.08 4.67 -1.23
C LEU A 26 -13.24 3.96 -2.31
N TYR A 27 -12.60 2.83 -1.97
CA TYR A 27 -11.85 2.02 -2.92
C TYR A 27 -12.72 1.53 -4.07
N VAL A 28 -13.86 0.91 -3.76
CA VAL A 28 -14.80 0.40 -4.77
C VAL A 28 -15.41 1.55 -5.57
N ALA A 29 -15.74 2.67 -4.93
CA ALA A 29 -16.23 3.86 -5.62
C ALA A 29 -15.20 4.43 -6.60
N ALA A 30 -13.93 4.51 -6.20
CA ALA A 30 -12.85 4.97 -7.09
C ALA A 30 -12.64 4.05 -8.29
N LEU A 31 -12.85 2.74 -8.13
CA LEU A 31 -12.75 1.77 -9.22
C LEU A 31 -13.93 1.83 -10.20
N LEU A 32 -15.15 1.90 -9.67
CA LEU A 32 -16.35 1.66 -10.48
C LEU A 32 -17.04 2.93 -10.96
N SER A 33 -16.99 4.04 -10.18
CA SER A 33 -17.75 5.24 -10.52
C SER A 33 -17.38 5.85 -11.89
N PRO A 34 -16.10 5.88 -12.35
CA PRO A 34 -15.79 6.41 -13.68
C PRO A 34 -16.39 5.56 -14.80
N ALA A 35 -16.33 4.23 -14.68
CA ALA A 35 -16.89 3.32 -15.70
C ALA A 35 -18.41 3.45 -15.78
N LEU A 36 -19.10 3.46 -14.64
CA LEU A 36 -20.53 3.66 -14.56
C LEU A 36 -20.94 5.02 -15.15
N LEU A 37 -20.17 6.05 -14.83
CA LEU A 37 -20.45 7.39 -15.34
C LEU A 37 -20.23 7.50 -16.86
N LEU A 38 -19.16 6.90 -17.41
CA LEU A 38 -18.97 6.84 -18.87
C LEU A 38 -20.16 6.17 -19.55
N MET A 39 -20.68 5.08 -18.98
CA MET A 39 -21.86 4.42 -19.51
C MET A 39 -23.09 5.33 -19.46
N VAL A 40 -23.31 6.04 -18.36
CA VAL A 40 -24.42 6.98 -18.20
C VAL A 40 -24.29 8.19 -19.13
N VAL A 41 -23.10 8.78 -19.23
CA VAL A 41 -22.81 9.93 -20.12
C VAL A 41 -23.08 9.56 -21.59
N SER A 42 -22.61 8.39 -22.03
CA SER A 42 -22.81 7.94 -23.41
C SER A 42 -24.27 7.61 -23.70
N TRP A 43 -25.01 7.08 -22.71
CA TRP A 43 -26.41 6.67 -22.89
C TRP A 43 -27.39 7.85 -22.83
N LEU A 44 -27.15 8.81 -21.93
CA LEU A 44 -28.02 9.99 -21.74
C LEU A 44 -27.58 11.23 -22.53
N GLY A 45 -26.43 11.18 -23.22
CA GLY A 45 -25.91 12.33 -23.98
C GLY A 45 -25.57 13.52 -23.09
N LEU A 46 -25.08 13.29 -21.86
CA LEU A 46 -24.75 14.38 -20.93
C LEU A 46 -23.56 15.19 -21.46
N ALA A 47 -23.81 16.44 -21.87
CA ALA A 47 -22.77 17.32 -22.44
C ALA A 47 -22.18 18.31 -21.42
N SER A 48 -22.86 18.59 -20.31
CA SER A 48 -22.44 19.61 -19.36
C SER A 48 -21.54 19.03 -18.27
N TRP A 49 -20.32 19.57 -18.12
CA TRP A 49 -19.34 19.14 -17.14
C TRP A 49 -19.81 19.25 -15.68
N PRO A 50 -20.61 20.26 -15.22
CA PRO A 50 -21.08 20.30 -13.85
C PRO A 50 -22.02 19.15 -13.51
N VAL A 51 -22.88 18.73 -14.48
CA VAL A 51 -23.77 17.58 -14.30
C VAL A 51 -22.97 16.27 -14.24
N VAL A 52 -21.94 16.14 -15.07
CA VAL A 52 -21.02 14.99 -15.06
C VAL A 52 -20.33 14.86 -13.71
N LEU A 53 -19.75 15.96 -13.18
CA LEU A 53 -19.10 15.95 -11.86
C LEU A 53 -20.09 15.69 -10.73
N GLY A 54 -21.25 16.31 -10.75
CA GLY A 54 -22.30 16.07 -9.75
C GLY A 54 -22.76 14.60 -9.73
N SER A 55 -22.92 14.00 -10.91
CA SER A 55 -23.26 12.59 -11.06
C SER A 55 -22.14 11.67 -10.55
N LEU A 56 -20.86 12.01 -10.80
CA LEU A 56 -19.72 11.26 -10.28
C LEU A 56 -19.72 11.23 -8.75
N TRP A 57 -19.93 12.38 -8.12
CA TRP A 57 -20.02 12.48 -6.66
C TRP A 57 -21.19 11.69 -6.10
N ALA A 58 -22.37 11.79 -6.73
CA ALA A 58 -23.57 11.06 -6.29
C ALA A 58 -23.38 9.55 -6.38
N VAL A 59 -22.90 9.04 -7.54
CA VAL A 59 -22.62 7.62 -7.74
C VAL A 59 -21.52 7.15 -6.76
N GLY A 60 -20.45 7.91 -6.62
CA GLY A 60 -19.37 7.60 -5.68
C GLY A 60 -19.85 7.53 -4.24
N ALA A 61 -20.69 8.47 -3.80
CA ALA A 61 -21.24 8.49 -2.44
C ALA A 61 -22.16 7.27 -2.18
N VAL A 62 -23.05 6.93 -3.12
CA VAL A 62 -23.92 5.77 -3.01
C VAL A 62 -23.11 4.47 -2.95
N LEU A 63 -22.13 4.28 -3.84
CA LEU A 63 -21.25 3.12 -3.82
C LEU A 63 -20.49 3.03 -2.49
N THR A 64 -19.91 4.15 -2.03
CA THR A 64 -19.18 4.21 -0.77
C THR A 64 -20.06 3.79 0.41
N ALA A 65 -21.26 4.36 0.53
CA ALA A 65 -22.17 4.06 1.63
C ALA A 65 -22.64 2.59 1.59
N THR A 66 -22.99 2.08 0.40
CA THR A 66 -23.47 0.70 0.24
C THR A 66 -22.38 -0.31 0.60
N VAL A 67 -21.17 -0.12 0.06
CA VAL A 67 -20.05 -1.05 0.32
C VAL A 67 -19.58 -0.94 1.77
N ALA A 68 -19.50 0.27 2.32
CA ALA A 68 -19.14 0.47 3.73
C ALA A 68 -20.11 -0.27 4.66
N TRP A 69 -21.42 -0.20 4.38
CA TRP A 69 -22.43 -0.90 5.13
C TRP A 69 -22.31 -2.44 5.01
N ILE A 70 -22.10 -2.98 3.80
CA ILE A 70 -21.92 -4.42 3.59
C ILE A 70 -20.68 -4.93 4.31
N VAL A 71 -19.53 -4.24 4.14
CA VAL A 71 -18.23 -4.62 4.70
C VAL A 71 -18.27 -4.56 6.23
N SER A 72 -18.94 -3.57 6.82
CA SER A 72 -19.04 -3.46 8.29
C SER A 72 -19.71 -4.65 8.96
N GLN A 73 -20.48 -5.45 8.22
CA GLN A 73 -21.17 -6.65 8.72
C GLN A 73 -20.33 -7.94 8.58
N GLN A 74 -19.14 -7.89 7.97
CA GLN A 74 -18.37 -9.07 7.62
C GLN A 74 -16.96 -9.03 8.24
N SER A 75 -16.85 -9.33 9.53
CA SER A 75 -15.55 -9.33 10.25
C SER A 75 -14.53 -10.33 9.68
N GLU A 76 -14.98 -11.42 9.08
CA GLU A 76 -14.12 -12.43 8.48
C GLU A 76 -13.33 -11.94 7.27
N LEU A 77 -13.80 -10.88 6.59
CA LEU A 77 -13.11 -10.31 5.44
C LEU A 77 -11.67 -9.89 5.76
N VAL A 78 -11.41 -9.44 6.98
CA VAL A 78 -10.08 -8.99 7.40
C VAL A 78 -9.07 -10.13 7.32
N ALA A 79 -9.46 -11.37 7.63
CA ALA A 79 -8.58 -12.53 7.56
C ALA A 79 -8.10 -12.82 6.12
N TRP A 80 -8.92 -12.50 5.10
CA TRP A 80 -8.53 -12.70 3.70
C TRP A 80 -7.33 -11.83 3.30
N PHE A 81 -7.23 -10.61 3.87
CA PHE A 81 -6.12 -9.69 3.58
C PHE A 81 -4.77 -10.13 4.15
N ASP A 82 -4.75 -11.16 5.00
CA ASP A 82 -3.49 -11.78 5.43
C ASP A 82 -2.88 -12.67 4.35
N SER A 83 -3.68 -13.12 3.37
CA SER A 83 -3.19 -13.85 2.20
C SER A 83 -2.25 -12.98 1.38
N ALA A 84 -1.09 -13.55 0.99
CA ALA A 84 -0.09 -12.86 0.17
C ALA A 84 -0.67 -12.40 -1.18
N TRP A 85 -1.51 -13.23 -1.80
CA TRP A 85 -2.13 -12.95 -3.09
C TRP A 85 -3.14 -11.81 -3.02
N ILE A 86 -4.02 -11.81 -2.03
CA ILE A 86 -5.02 -10.76 -1.86
C ILE A 86 -4.35 -9.43 -1.54
N ALA A 87 -3.29 -9.45 -0.73
CA ALA A 87 -2.52 -8.27 -0.38
C ALA A 87 -1.83 -7.59 -1.59
N VAL A 88 -1.53 -8.36 -2.64
CA VAL A 88 -1.00 -7.83 -3.91
C VAL A 88 -2.13 -7.50 -4.88
N LEU A 89 -3.14 -8.36 -4.97
CA LEU A 89 -4.23 -8.22 -5.93
C LEU A 89 -5.06 -6.96 -5.69
N VAL A 90 -5.39 -6.67 -4.43
CA VAL A 90 -6.25 -5.52 -4.09
C VAL A 90 -5.65 -4.19 -4.55
N PRO A 91 -4.39 -3.82 -4.25
CA PRO A 91 -3.79 -2.62 -4.83
C PRO A 91 -3.63 -2.71 -6.36
N ALA A 92 -3.26 -3.89 -6.89
CA ALA A 92 -3.02 -4.09 -8.31
C ALA A 92 -4.29 -3.86 -9.17
N VAL A 93 -5.47 -4.19 -8.66
CA VAL A 93 -6.75 -3.91 -9.34
C VAL A 93 -6.94 -2.41 -9.56
N GLY A 94 -6.42 -1.55 -8.69
CA GLY A 94 -6.43 -0.08 -8.87
C GLY A 94 -5.64 0.39 -10.11
N ILE A 95 -4.67 -0.41 -10.59
CA ILE A 95 -3.90 -0.10 -11.79
C ILE A 95 -4.74 -0.29 -13.05
N LEU A 96 -5.79 -1.14 -13.03
CA LEU A 96 -6.63 -1.39 -14.19
C LEU A 96 -7.31 -0.12 -14.72
N PRO A 97 -8.00 0.71 -13.90
CA PRO A 97 -8.52 1.99 -14.37
C PRO A 97 -7.44 2.91 -14.93
N MET A 98 -6.26 2.96 -14.33
CA MET A 98 -5.15 3.74 -14.88
C MET A 98 -4.82 3.32 -16.31
N GLY A 99 -4.71 2.03 -16.58
CA GLY A 99 -4.44 1.50 -17.92
C GLY A 99 -5.57 1.77 -18.89
N LEU A 100 -6.82 1.53 -18.49
CA LEU A 100 -8.00 1.72 -19.31
C LEU A 100 -8.23 3.20 -19.69
N TYR A 101 -7.99 4.11 -18.74
CA TYR A 101 -8.19 5.54 -18.95
C TYR A 101 -6.94 6.29 -19.43
N LEU A 102 -5.81 5.63 -19.58
CA LEU A 102 -4.55 6.24 -20.03
C LEU A 102 -4.72 6.93 -21.38
N PHE A 103 -5.44 6.30 -22.31
CA PHE A 103 -5.72 6.90 -23.63
C PHE A 103 -6.55 8.18 -23.52
N HIS A 104 -7.62 8.19 -22.72
CA HIS A 104 -8.43 9.39 -22.48
C HIS A 104 -7.65 10.49 -21.76
N PHE A 105 -6.74 10.12 -20.86
CA PHE A 105 -5.83 11.07 -20.22
C PHE A 105 -4.96 11.77 -21.25
N PHE A 106 -4.34 11.03 -22.17
CA PHE A 106 -3.51 11.63 -23.22
C PHE A 106 -4.33 12.46 -24.20
N LEU A 107 -5.53 12.01 -24.58
CA LEU A 107 -6.43 12.81 -25.42
C LEU A 107 -6.81 14.12 -24.75
N PHE A 108 -7.22 14.09 -23.48
CA PHE A 108 -7.57 15.29 -22.74
C PHE A 108 -6.41 16.28 -22.69
N VAL A 109 -5.19 15.81 -22.39
CA VAL A 109 -3.98 16.64 -22.37
C VAL A 109 -3.67 17.19 -23.79
N ALA A 110 -3.78 16.36 -24.82
CA ALA A 110 -3.52 16.80 -26.19
C ALA A 110 -4.51 17.89 -26.64
N PHE A 111 -5.80 17.75 -26.35
CA PHE A 111 -6.82 18.74 -26.69
C PHE A 111 -6.67 20.04 -25.89
N ALA A 112 -6.28 19.95 -24.60
CA ALA A 112 -5.99 21.13 -23.80
C ALA A 112 -4.79 21.95 -24.34
N VAL A 113 -3.90 21.30 -25.11
CA VAL A 113 -2.73 21.95 -25.73
C VAL A 113 -3.01 22.47 -27.14
N THR A 114 -3.93 21.84 -27.89
CA THR A 114 -4.12 22.07 -29.34
C THR A 114 -5.39 22.85 -29.70
N ASP A 115 -6.20 23.26 -28.71
CA ASP A 115 -7.51 23.93 -28.91
C ASP A 115 -8.49 23.13 -29.82
N LEU A 116 -8.26 21.86 -30.05
CA LEU A 116 -9.16 21.01 -30.81
C LEU A 116 -10.43 20.71 -29.99
N GLN A 117 -11.59 20.93 -30.60
CA GLN A 117 -12.88 20.56 -29.99
C GLN A 117 -13.05 19.05 -30.04
N ALA A 118 -13.10 18.44 -28.85
CA ALA A 118 -13.39 17.01 -28.70
C ALA A 118 -14.60 16.81 -27.78
N ASP A 119 -15.11 15.59 -27.73
CA ASP A 119 -16.15 15.20 -26.77
C ASP A 119 -15.62 15.39 -25.33
N THR A 120 -15.87 16.60 -24.82
CA THR A 120 -15.24 17.14 -23.61
C THR A 120 -15.69 16.33 -22.37
N ALA A 121 -16.92 15.80 -22.38
CA ALA A 121 -17.48 15.08 -21.24
C ALA A 121 -16.85 13.69 -21.06
N ALA A 122 -16.76 12.90 -22.13
CA ALA A 122 -16.14 11.57 -22.07
C ALA A 122 -14.65 11.64 -21.76
N ASN A 123 -13.93 12.60 -22.35
CA ASN A 123 -12.51 12.79 -22.09
C ASN A 123 -12.23 13.27 -20.65
N LEU A 124 -13.11 14.13 -20.09
CA LEU A 124 -13.04 14.54 -18.70
C LEU A 124 -13.24 13.36 -17.75
N VAL A 125 -14.23 12.51 -18.01
CA VAL A 125 -14.46 11.31 -17.19
C VAL A 125 -13.26 10.37 -17.25
N GLY A 126 -12.70 10.17 -18.45
CA GLY A 126 -11.51 9.37 -18.62
C GLY A 126 -10.28 9.94 -17.88
N PHE A 127 -10.08 11.26 -17.97
CA PHE A 127 -9.03 11.96 -17.22
C PHE A 127 -9.19 11.76 -15.71
N ILE A 128 -10.38 11.97 -15.16
CA ILE A 128 -10.69 11.75 -13.75
C ILE A 128 -10.51 10.27 -13.39
N GLY A 129 -10.96 9.35 -14.26
CA GLY A 129 -10.83 7.91 -14.06
C GLY A 129 -9.38 7.44 -13.92
N PHE A 130 -8.45 8.05 -14.67
CA PHE A 130 -7.03 7.80 -14.52
C PHE A 130 -6.53 8.16 -13.11
N PHE A 131 -6.87 9.34 -12.59
CA PHE A 131 -6.49 9.75 -11.24
C PHE A 131 -7.19 8.93 -10.15
N LEU A 132 -8.46 8.57 -10.36
CA LEU A 132 -9.16 7.69 -9.43
C LEU A 132 -8.54 6.29 -9.39
N GLY A 133 -7.92 5.81 -10.47
CA GLY A 133 -7.10 4.60 -10.46
C GLY A 133 -5.89 4.71 -9.52
N ILE A 134 -5.20 5.85 -9.50
CA ILE A 134 -4.11 6.12 -8.55
C ILE A 134 -4.64 6.10 -7.10
N VAL A 135 -5.77 6.78 -6.88
CA VAL A 135 -6.43 6.82 -5.58
C VAL A 135 -6.86 5.41 -5.16
N ALA A 136 -7.44 4.62 -6.06
CA ALA A 136 -7.85 3.24 -5.78
C ALA A 136 -6.64 2.37 -5.40
N THR A 137 -5.52 2.45 -6.12
CA THR A 137 -4.29 1.74 -5.77
C THR A 137 -3.84 2.07 -4.35
N SER A 138 -3.79 3.37 -4.01
CA SER A 138 -3.39 3.83 -2.68
C SER A 138 -4.37 3.40 -1.58
N LEU A 139 -5.68 3.45 -1.84
CA LEU A 139 -6.71 2.96 -0.93
C LEU A 139 -6.64 1.45 -0.76
N GLY A 140 -6.31 0.69 -1.82
CA GLY A 140 -6.09 -0.75 -1.77
C GLY A 140 -4.92 -1.12 -0.87
N GLU A 141 -3.79 -0.43 -0.99
CA GLU A 141 -2.66 -0.60 -0.06
C GLU A 141 -3.05 -0.26 1.38
N TYR A 142 -3.79 0.81 1.58
CA TYR A 142 -4.24 1.24 2.90
C TYR A 142 -5.21 0.23 3.53
N LEU A 143 -6.12 -0.36 2.74
CA LEU A 143 -7.00 -1.45 3.20
C LEU A 143 -6.21 -2.65 3.71
N VAL A 144 -5.19 -3.09 2.94
CA VAL A 144 -4.31 -4.19 3.36
C VAL A 144 -3.60 -3.86 4.67
N LEU A 145 -3.09 -2.64 4.82
CA LEU A 145 -2.44 -2.18 6.06
C LEU A 145 -3.41 -2.16 7.24
N MET A 146 -4.63 -1.63 7.06
CA MET A 146 -5.65 -1.60 8.11
C MET A 146 -6.07 -3.01 8.53
N ALA A 147 -6.32 -3.91 7.58
CA ALA A 147 -6.69 -5.28 7.87
C ALA A 147 -5.62 -6.00 8.70
N ARG A 148 -4.36 -5.90 8.28
CA ARG A 148 -3.22 -6.49 9.01
C ARG A 148 -3.05 -5.89 10.41
N THR A 149 -3.29 -4.60 10.55
CA THR A 149 -3.22 -3.93 11.85
C THR A 149 -4.33 -4.43 12.78
N GLN A 150 -5.56 -4.60 12.28
CA GLN A 150 -6.67 -5.12 13.07
C GLN A 150 -6.43 -6.58 13.50
N LEU A 151 -5.90 -7.43 12.60
CA LEU A 151 -5.52 -8.81 12.94
C LEU A 151 -4.41 -8.84 14.00
N ALA A 152 -3.40 -8.00 13.87
CA ALA A 152 -2.33 -7.91 14.85
C ALA A 152 -2.85 -7.45 16.22
N ASN A 153 -3.71 -6.43 16.25
CA ASN A 153 -4.32 -5.93 17.48
C ASN A 153 -5.24 -6.95 18.18
N ALA A 154 -5.93 -7.80 17.39
CA ALA A 154 -6.79 -8.84 17.96
C ALA A 154 -6.01 -10.03 18.50
N THR A 155 -4.77 -10.26 18.03
CA THR A 155 -4.00 -11.46 18.33
C THR A 155 -2.91 -11.25 19.37
N VAL A 156 -2.26 -10.07 19.35
CA VAL A 156 -1.08 -9.77 20.19
C VAL A 156 -1.47 -8.81 21.30
N ASP A 157 -1.25 -9.25 22.56
CA ASP A 157 -1.26 -8.36 23.71
C ASP A 157 0.12 -7.72 23.85
N ASP A 158 0.17 -6.43 24.18
CA ASP A 158 1.44 -5.70 24.39
C ASP A 158 2.26 -6.23 25.58
N THR A 159 1.67 -7.07 26.43
CA THR A 159 2.35 -7.77 27.53
C THR A 159 3.13 -9.02 27.08
N ASP A 160 2.85 -9.56 25.89
CA ASP A 160 3.46 -10.79 25.34
C ASP A 160 4.75 -10.55 24.55
N VAL A 161 5.33 -9.34 24.64
CA VAL A 161 6.53 -8.97 23.90
C VAL A 161 7.78 -9.42 24.64
N ALA A 162 8.54 -10.36 24.05
CA ALA A 162 9.79 -10.87 24.61
C ALA A 162 10.93 -9.90 24.40
N VAL A 163 11.10 -9.41 23.18
CA VAL A 163 12.15 -8.44 22.80
C VAL A 163 11.65 -7.51 21.70
N GLU A 164 12.09 -6.24 21.76
CA GLU A 164 11.78 -5.23 20.74
C GLU A 164 13.08 -4.67 20.19
N TRP A 165 13.18 -4.55 18.85
CA TRP A 165 14.34 -3.93 18.20
C TRP A 165 13.90 -3.13 16.98
N THR A 166 14.74 -2.16 16.61
CA THR A 166 14.50 -1.34 15.41
C THR A 166 15.54 -1.70 14.35
N ALA A 167 15.08 -1.98 13.14
CA ALA A 167 15.94 -2.25 12.00
C ALA A 167 15.59 -1.32 10.83
N GLY A 168 16.62 -0.89 10.10
CA GLY A 168 16.44 0.01 8.97
C GLY A 168 17.70 0.15 8.13
N TRP A 169 17.59 0.90 7.07
CA TRP A 169 18.73 1.18 6.21
C TRP A 169 19.71 2.12 6.90
N PRO A 170 21.04 1.90 6.77
CA PRO A 170 22.04 2.83 7.26
C PRO A 170 21.79 4.25 6.76
N ARG A 171 21.92 5.24 7.65
CA ARG A 171 21.62 6.65 7.31
C ARG A 171 22.33 7.13 6.04
N ARG A 172 23.59 6.72 5.85
CA ARG A 172 24.38 7.07 4.65
C ARG A 172 23.77 6.49 3.37
N ALA A 173 23.42 5.19 3.38
CA ALA A 173 22.81 4.54 2.22
C ALA A 173 21.46 5.16 1.87
N ARG A 174 20.64 5.48 2.88
CA ARG A 174 19.36 6.18 2.72
C ARG A 174 19.54 7.58 2.11
N LEU A 175 20.52 8.36 2.60
CA LEU A 175 20.82 9.68 2.05
C LEU A 175 21.30 9.61 0.60
N TRP A 176 22.20 8.68 0.27
CA TRP A 176 22.67 8.49 -1.11
C TRP A 176 21.55 8.06 -2.06
N LEU A 177 20.67 7.16 -1.62
CA LEU A 177 19.51 6.75 -2.42
C LEU A 177 18.57 7.93 -2.69
N MET A 178 18.24 8.71 -1.65
CA MET A 178 17.38 9.89 -1.79
C MET A 178 18.02 10.98 -2.64
N ALA A 179 19.30 11.27 -2.44
CA ALA A 179 20.03 12.26 -3.24
C ALA A 179 20.13 11.84 -4.70
N GLY A 180 20.44 10.56 -4.98
CA GLY A 180 20.48 10.01 -6.33
C GLY A 180 19.11 10.10 -7.03
N THR A 181 18.05 9.75 -6.31
CA THR A 181 16.68 9.85 -6.85
C THR A 181 16.31 11.30 -7.17
N LEU A 182 16.60 12.23 -6.26
CA LEU A 182 16.34 13.67 -6.50
C LEU A 182 17.17 14.20 -7.66
N ALA A 183 18.42 13.76 -7.81
CA ALA A 183 19.27 14.14 -8.95
C ALA A 183 18.70 13.64 -10.28
N VAL A 184 18.23 12.39 -10.34
CA VAL A 184 17.58 11.83 -11.55
C VAL A 184 16.29 12.58 -11.87
N ILE A 185 15.45 12.84 -10.88
CA ILE A 185 14.22 13.63 -11.09
C ILE A 185 14.56 15.04 -11.57
N GLY A 186 15.52 15.70 -10.94
CA GLY A 186 15.98 17.03 -11.34
C GLY A 186 16.50 17.08 -12.78
N LEU A 187 17.26 16.06 -13.19
CA LEU A 187 17.72 15.90 -14.57
C LEU A 187 16.55 15.73 -15.55
N LEU A 188 15.59 14.86 -15.24
CA LEU A 188 14.41 14.62 -16.08
C LEU A 188 13.55 15.88 -16.21
N VAL A 189 13.31 16.58 -15.10
CA VAL A 189 12.58 17.85 -15.09
C VAL A 189 13.33 18.92 -15.88
N GLY A 190 14.65 19.03 -15.74
CA GLY A 190 15.49 19.97 -16.48
C GLY A 190 15.48 19.71 -18.00
N LEU A 191 15.59 18.44 -18.41
CA LEU A 191 15.49 18.02 -19.81
C LEU A 191 14.09 18.31 -20.39
N ALA A 192 13.04 18.00 -19.61
CA ALA A 192 11.66 18.26 -20.00
C ALA A 192 11.42 19.77 -20.17
N PHE A 193 11.92 20.60 -19.25
CA PHE A 193 11.86 22.05 -19.34
C PHE A 193 12.57 22.59 -20.59
N TRP A 194 13.78 22.11 -20.84
CA TRP A 194 14.58 22.55 -21.98
C TRP A 194 13.95 22.20 -23.33
N ARG A 195 13.34 21.00 -23.44
CA ARG A 195 12.75 20.51 -24.71
C ARG A 195 11.32 20.99 -24.94
N LEU A 196 10.50 21.07 -23.93
CA LEU A 196 9.04 21.20 -24.01
C LEU A 196 8.50 22.40 -23.19
N GLY A 197 9.39 23.14 -22.48
CA GLY A 197 9.03 24.29 -21.68
C GLY A 197 8.30 23.95 -20.38
N TRP A 198 7.72 24.96 -19.75
CA TRP A 198 7.13 24.87 -18.41
C TRP A 198 5.98 23.85 -18.29
N ARG A 199 5.22 23.64 -19.34
CA ARG A 199 4.11 22.67 -19.37
C ARG A 199 4.57 21.23 -19.10
N ALA A 200 5.73 20.83 -19.59
CA ALA A 200 6.29 19.50 -19.35
C ALA A 200 6.73 19.32 -17.90
N VAL A 201 7.20 20.36 -17.24
CA VAL A 201 7.57 20.31 -15.82
C VAL A 201 6.37 19.96 -14.96
N THR A 202 5.22 20.58 -15.19
CA THR A 202 3.99 20.31 -14.44
C THR A 202 3.47 18.88 -14.65
N THR A 203 3.83 18.25 -15.75
CA THR A 203 3.49 16.84 -16.03
C THR A 203 4.45 15.87 -15.34
N VAL A 204 5.77 16.13 -15.36
CA VAL A 204 6.79 15.22 -14.83
C VAL A 204 6.91 15.29 -13.31
N LEU A 205 6.74 16.48 -12.73
CA LEU A 205 6.94 16.71 -11.29
C LEU A 205 6.06 15.84 -10.37
N PRO A 206 4.75 15.61 -10.64
CA PRO A 206 3.91 14.72 -9.82
C PRO A 206 4.44 13.29 -9.77
N PHE A 207 4.90 12.73 -10.90
CA PHE A 207 5.47 11.38 -10.94
C PHE A 207 6.76 11.29 -10.12
N GLY A 208 7.62 12.30 -10.21
CA GLY A 208 8.81 12.41 -9.37
C GLY A 208 8.46 12.45 -7.88
N THR A 209 7.43 13.19 -7.50
CA THR A 209 6.96 13.28 -6.11
C THR A 209 6.47 11.92 -5.60
N VAL A 210 5.66 11.21 -6.39
CA VAL A 210 5.19 9.86 -6.05
C VAL A 210 6.37 8.91 -5.86
N LEU A 211 7.35 8.93 -6.77
CA LEU A 211 8.54 8.09 -6.66
C LEU A 211 9.32 8.36 -5.37
N VAL A 212 9.51 9.62 -4.99
CA VAL A 212 10.17 10.00 -3.72
C VAL A 212 9.40 9.48 -2.50
N ILE A 213 8.07 9.59 -2.50
CA ILE A 213 7.21 9.09 -1.42
C ILE A 213 7.35 7.57 -1.29
N VAL A 214 7.28 6.84 -2.40
CA VAL A 214 7.42 5.37 -2.43
C VAL A 214 8.80 4.96 -1.91
N LEU A 215 9.88 5.54 -2.41
CA LEU A 215 11.24 5.24 -1.96
C LEU A 215 11.45 5.56 -0.48
N LYS A 216 10.98 6.72 -0.01
CA LYS A 216 11.03 7.07 1.42
C LYS A 216 10.28 6.02 2.26
N SER A 217 9.17 5.52 1.75
CA SER A 217 8.38 4.46 2.38
C SER A 217 9.17 3.15 2.47
N MET A 218 9.91 2.77 1.43
CA MET A 218 10.68 1.51 1.39
C MET A 218 11.89 1.52 2.33
N VAL A 219 12.54 2.67 2.52
CA VAL A 219 13.76 2.80 3.35
C VAL A 219 13.49 3.27 4.78
N SER A 220 12.23 3.40 5.20
CA SER A 220 11.88 3.80 6.56
C SER A 220 12.27 2.73 7.57
N GLU A 221 12.68 3.17 8.77
CA GLU A 221 12.92 2.31 9.91
C GLU A 221 11.64 1.58 10.31
N ARG A 222 11.78 0.35 10.80
CA ARG A 222 10.70 -0.51 11.27
C ARG A 222 11.08 -1.09 12.60
N THR A 223 10.14 -1.11 13.52
CA THR A 223 10.27 -1.78 14.80
C THR A 223 9.76 -3.19 14.67
N TYR A 224 10.53 -4.14 15.15
CA TYR A 224 10.19 -5.55 15.20
C TYR A 224 10.03 -5.97 16.66
N ARG A 225 9.06 -6.83 16.91
CA ARG A 225 8.80 -7.38 18.24
C ARG A 225 8.66 -8.89 18.14
N SER A 226 9.44 -9.62 18.94
CA SER A 226 9.24 -11.05 19.12
C SER A 226 8.11 -11.27 20.11
N THR A 227 7.09 -12.02 19.71
CA THR A 227 5.95 -12.36 20.55
C THR A 227 5.77 -13.87 20.60
N SER A 228 4.99 -14.39 21.55
CA SER A 228 4.68 -15.81 21.66
C SER A 228 4.01 -16.40 20.40
N VAL A 229 3.34 -15.57 19.58
CA VAL A 229 2.57 -15.98 18.39
C VAL A 229 3.38 -15.84 17.10
N GLY A 230 4.27 -14.87 17.03
CA GLY A 230 5.01 -14.57 15.80
C GLY A 230 5.84 -13.30 15.90
N LEU A 231 6.42 -12.92 14.76
CA LEU A 231 7.13 -11.68 14.59
C LEU A 231 6.15 -10.55 14.26
N GLU A 232 6.03 -9.58 15.14
CA GLU A 232 5.30 -8.35 14.85
C GLU A 232 6.24 -7.33 14.21
N GLN A 233 5.83 -6.78 13.08
CA GLN A 233 6.47 -5.67 12.41
C GLN A 233 5.61 -4.42 12.60
N ARG A 234 6.15 -3.43 13.30
CA ARG A 234 5.50 -2.15 13.56
C ARG A 234 6.18 -1.05 12.76
N ARG A 235 5.37 -0.21 12.15
CA ARG A 235 5.84 0.98 11.46
C ARG A 235 5.08 2.19 12.00
N GLU A 236 5.81 3.11 12.58
CA GLU A 236 5.25 4.37 13.04
C GLU A 236 5.22 5.38 11.89
N GLY A 237 4.03 5.70 11.42
CA GLY A 237 3.78 6.78 10.48
C GLY A 237 3.27 8.01 11.20
N ARG A 238 3.37 9.18 10.56
CA ARG A 238 2.87 10.46 11.13
C ARG A 238 1.37 10.43 11.46
N TRP A 239 0.60 9.66 10.69
CA TRP A 239 -0.87 9.66 10.75
C TRP A 239 -1.46 8.35 11.25
N PHE A 240 -0.70 7.27 11.20
CA PHE A 240 -1.16 5.95 11.62
C PHE A 240 0.04 5.06 11.98
N VAL A 241 -0.21 4.14 12.88
CA VAL A 241 0.70 3.04 13.21
C VAL A 241 0.22 1.82 12.46
N SER A 242 1.06 1.25 11.59
CA SER A 242 0.74 -0.02 10.95
C SER A 242 1.43 -1.16 11.71
N ARG A 243 0.66 -2.20 12.02
CA ARG A 243 1.11 -3.42 12.67
C ARG A 243 0.90 -4.59 11.71
N ARG A 244 1.88 -5.46 11.61
CA ARG A 244 1.80 -6.68 10.82
C ARG A 244 2.36 -7.82 11.64
N LEU A 245 1.54 -8.80 11.98
CA LEU A 245 1.96 -10.01 12.63
C LEU A 245 2.26 -11.09 11.58
N ILE A 246 3.43 -11.72 11.68
CA ILE A 246 3.83 -12.85 10.85
C ILE A 246 4.00 -14.03 11.81
N PRO A 247 3.11 -15.03 11.79
CA PRO A 247 3.20 -16.19 12.66
C PRO A 247 4.52 -16.94 12.48
N TRP A 248 5.06 -17.52 13.56
CA TRP A 248 6.30 -18.30 13.51
C TRP A 248 6.22 -19.47 12.52
N SER A 249 5.05 -20.05 12.33
CA SER A 249 4.81 -21.12 11.37
C SER A 249 5.07 -20.75 9.90
N ARG A 250 5.26 -19.47 9.58
CA ARG A 250 5.60 -18.98 8.23
C ARG A 250 7.09 -18.80 8.02
N PHE A 251 7.89 -19.04 9.03
CA PHE A 251 9.34 -19.02 8.94
C PHE A 251 9.88 -20.43 8.99
N ASP A 252 10.86 -20.74 8.17
CA ASP A 252 11.54 -22.04 8.15
C ASP A 252 12.71 -22.05 9.13
N ASP A 253 13.56 -21.03 9.03
CA ASP A 253 14.75 -20.86 9.86
C ASP A 253 15.21 -19.39 9.85
N PHE A 254 16.30 -19.05 10.55
CA PHE A 254 16.94 -17.76 10.44
C PHE A 254 18.46 -17.89 10.32
N SER A 255 19.09 -16.89 9.70
CA SER A 255 20.55 -16.79 9.61
C SER A 255 21.02 -15.42 10.05
N VAL A 256 22.19 -15.37 10.65
CA VAL A 256 22.87 -14.14 11.08
C VAL A 256 24.01 -13.89 10.11
N THR A 257 24.01 -12.75 9.44
CA THR A 257 25.07 -12.29 8.56
C THR A 257 25.72 -11.05 9.15
N ASP A 258 26.87 -10.62 8.61
CA ASP A 258 27.61 -9.46 9.13
C ASP A 258 26.79 -8.16 9.15
N ASP A 259 25.76 -8.04 8.31
CA ASP A 259 24.97 -6.82 8.13
C ASP A 259 23.48 -6.96 8.47
N ALA A 260 22.99 -8.20 8.73
CA ALA A 260 21.58 -8.42 8.97
C ALA A 260 21.27 -9.78 9.63
N ILE A 261 20.15 -9.82 10.33
CA ILE A 261 19.44 -11.05 10.67
C ILE A 261 18.40 -11.29 9.56
N VAL A 262 18.47 -12.47 8.93
CA VAL A 262 17.58 -12.86 7.83
C VAL A 262 16.69 -13.98 8.33
N LEU A 263 15.38 -13.76 8.34
CA LEU A 263 14.39 -14.79 8.65
C LEU A 263 13.86 -15.34 7.32
N HIS A 264 14.13 -16.61 7.08
CA HIS A 264 13.80 -17.30 5.84
C HIS A 264 12.35 -17.76 5.86
N ARG A 265 11.69 -17.66 4.71
CA ARG A 265 10.28 -17.98 4.55
C ARG A 265 10.07 -18.85 3.32
N ALA A 266 9.16 -19.83 3.43
CA ALA A 266 8.76 -20.63 2.27
C ALA A 266 8.12 -19.77 1.18
N LEU A 267 8.44 -20.08 -0.09
CA LEU A 267 7.80 -19.44 -1.24
C LEU A 267 6.26 -19.55 -1.17
N PRO A 268 5.52 -18.53 -1.61
CA PRO A 268 5.91 -17.35 -2.38
C PRO A 268 6.30 -16.11 -1.54
N HIS A 269 6.63 -16.27 -0.29
CA HIS A 269 6.92 -15.16 0.60
C HIS A 269 8.40 -14.75 0.51
N ILE A 270 8.63 -13.45 0.58
CA ILE A 270 9.99 -12.87 0.61
C ILE A 270 10.52 -12.92 2.03
N ASP A 271 11.81 -13.25 2.19
CA ASP A 271 12.52 -13.25 3.46
C ASP A 271 12.42 -11.90 4.17
N VAL A 272 12.37 -11.94 5.50
CA VAL A 272 12.40 -10.74 6.32
C VAL A 272 13.84 -10.45 6.71
N ARG A 273 14.40 -9.38 6.18
CA ARG A 273 15.77 -8.96 6.45
C ARG A 273 15.80 -7.78 7.43
N CYS A 274 16.27 -8.05 8.63
CA CYS A 274 16.48 -7.07 9.69
C CYS A 274 17.97 -6.68 9.70
N ARG A 275 18.32 -5.46 9.24
CA ARG A 275 19.71 -5.02 9.22
C ARG A 275 20.21 -4.73 10.63
N SER A 276 21.37 -5.28 10.97
CA SER A 276 21.94 -5.30 12.33
C SER A 276 22.48 -3.95 12.83
N TYR A 277 22.46 -2.92 12.03
CA TYR A 277 23.06 -1.61 12.34
C TYR A 277 22.65 -0.99 13.70
N LEU A 278 21.54 -1.42 14.29
CA LEU A 278 20.98 -0.90 15.55
C LEU A 278 20.57 -2.02 16.53
N ILE A 279 20.98 -3.25 16.28
CA ILE A 279 20.48 -4.42 17.01
C ILE A 279 21.52 -4.81 18.06
N ASP A 280 21.09 -5.01 19.30
CA ASP A 280 21.79 -5.80 20.29
C ASP A 280 21.62 -7.27 19.87
N ASP A 281 22.59 -7.78 19.12
CA ASP A 281 22.47 -9.04 18.38
C ASP A 281 22.23 -10.24 19.30
N GLU A 282 22.81 -10.24 20.53
CA GLU A 282 22.70 -11.42 21.43
C GLU A 282 21.28 -11.61 21.97
N ALA A 283 20.64 -10.55 22.45
CA ALA A 283 19.29 -10.65 23.01
C ALA A 283 18.24 -10.99 21.95
N VAL A 284 18.38 -10.45 20.73
CA VAL A 284 17.50 -10.72 19.62
C VAL A 284 17.69 -12.15 19.12
N VAL A 285 18.93 -12.62 18.97
CA VAL A 285 19.24 -13.98 18.55
C VAL A 285 18.69 -14.99 19.55
N ALA A 286 18.91 -14.78 20.87
CA ALA A 286 18.35 -15.66 21.89
C ALA A 286 16.82 -15.74 21.82
N ALA A 287 16.12 -14.60 21.63
CA ALA A 287 14.66 -14.60 21.51
C ALA A 287 14.16 -15.28 20.21
N LEU A 288 14.96 -15.30 19.16
CA LEU A 288 14.61 -16.01 17.91
C LEU A 288 14.88 -17.50 18.02
N GLU A 289 15.96 -17.91 18.72
CA GLU A 289 16.29 -19.33 18.96
C GLU A 289 15.23 -20.06 19.80
N ASP A 290 14.43 -19.35 20.58
CA ASP A 290 13.28 -19.91 21.29
C ASP A 290 12.18 -20.40 20.33
N HIS A 291 12.15 -19.91 19.10
CA HIS A 291 11.06 -20.17 18.16
C HIS A 291 11.52 -20.77 16.82
N LEU A 292 12.74 -20.53 16.40
CA LEU A 292 13.28 -20.89 15.07
C LEU A 292 14.67 -21.52 15.20
N ASP A 293 14.95 -22.49 14.32
CA ASP A 293 16.29 -23.05 14.21
C ASP A 293 17.23 -22.05 13.53
N ARG A 294 18.43 -21.91 14.09
CA ARG A 294 19.47 -21.08 13.49
C ARG A 294 20.18 -21.86 12.39
N ARG A 295 20.13 -21.32 11.17
CA ARG A 295 20.92 -21.86 10.05
C ARG A 295 22.38 -21.47 10.25
N GLY A 296 23.26 -22.48 10.29
CA GLY A 296 24.70 -22.23 10.28
C GLY A 296 25.14 -21.45 9.05
N PRO A 297 26.27 -20.74 9.13
CA PRO A 297 26.84 -20.00 8.04
C PRO A 297 27.16 -20.86 6.81
#